data_501c33d960d22c5ec9548d2d0bda5b89
#
_entry.id   501c33d960d22c5ec9548d2d0bda5b89
#
_cell.length_a   1.000
_cell.length_b   1.000
_cell.length_c   1.000
_cell.angle_alpha   90.00
_cell.angle_beta   90.00
_cell.angle_gamma   90.00
#
_symmetry.space_group_name_H-M   'P 1'
#
loop_
_entity.id
_entity.type
_entity.pdbx_description
1 polymer ?
#
loop_
_entity_poly.entity_id
_entity_poly.type
_entity_poly.pdbx_seq_one_letter_code
_entity_poly.pdbx_strand_id
1 'polypeptide(L)'
;WVEIERDGPRARLVSIITPSPDRVAPLCRHFGTCGTCALEHLAPESYRAWKRDLVVTAFAQRGIEAPVDPIVALAPGTRRRAIFSALRSGNGALLGFHRRQSDTIVPVSECAVLVPAIVRKLDALASIAALALPPRKPGRVTVIAADNGLDVAIVGGAKPDRRMLEALGRFGADPAFARLTVDGSEIFQARRPEIAVDGAALYPTAGGFLQA
;
A
#
# COMPACT_ATOMS: atom_id res chain seq x y z
N TRP A 1 26.73 -12.96 9.76
CA TRP A 1 27.78 -12.20 9.13
C TRP A 1 27.35 -11.74 7.76
N VAL A 2 27.78 -10.52 7.38
CA VAL A 2 27.42 -9.91 6.09
C VAL A 2 28.66 -9.26 5.48
N GLU A 3 28.71 -9.24 4.17
CA GLU A 3 29.63 -8.44 3.39
C GLU A 3 28.98 -7.12 3.02
N ILE A 4 29.66 -6.02 3.26
CA ILE A 4 29.16 -4.68 2.96
C ILE A 4 30.18 -3.89 2.14
N GLU A 5 29.69 -3.08 1.23
CA GLU A 5 30.45 -2.04 0.55
C GLU A 5 30.17 -0.69 1.21
N ARG A 6 31.21 0.02 1.62
CA ARG A 6 31.09 1.34 2.24
C ARG A 6 31.13 2.45 1.20
N ASP A 7 30.20 3.40 1.37
CA ASP A 7 30.16 4.65 0.60
C ASP A 7 30.01 5.81 1.62
N GLY A 8 31.13 6.33 2.09
CA GLY A 8 31.18 7.32 3.15
C GLY A 8 30.51 6.84 4.45
N PRO A 9 29.50 7.59 4.97
CA PRO A 9 28.77 7.19 6.18
C PRO A 9 27.72 6.11 5.91
N ARG A 10 27.53 5.70 4.66
CA ARG A 10 26.55 4.67 4.27
C ARG A 10 27.22 3.34 4.00
N ALA A 11 26.46 2.26 4.09
CA ALA A 11 26.90 0.94 3.70
C ALA A 11 25.81 0.25 2.88
N ARG A 12 26.22 -0.43 1.82
CA ARG A 12 25.36 -1.27 0.99
C ARG A 12 25.64 -2.73 1.30
N LEU A 13 24.61 -3.51 1.58
CA LEU A 13 24.73 -4.96 1.72
C LEU A 13 25.12 -5.55 0.36
N VAL A 14 26.22 -6.28 0.31
CA VAL A 14 26.67 -7.03 -0.87
C VAL A 14 26.17 -8.46 -0.80
N SER A 15 26.49 -9.17 0.29
CA SER A 15 26.09 -10.55 0.49
C SER A 15 25.83 -10.89 1.97
N ILE A 16 25.07 -11.95 2.20
CA ILE A 16 24.87 -12.53 3.54
C ILE A 16 25.70 -13.80 3.59
N ILE A 17 26.79 -13.77 4.36
CA ILE A 17 27.72 -14.89 4.53
C ILE A 17 27.11 -15.95 5.46
N THR A 18 26.63 -15.51 6.63
CA THR A 18 25.96 -16.37 7.60
C THR A 18 24.64 -15.72 8.02
N PRO A 19 23.51 -16.23 7.56
CA PRO A 19 22.20 -15.67 7.97
C PRO A 19 21.96 -15.86 9.46
N SER A 20 21.17 -14.94 10.05
CA SER A 20 20.60 -15.13 11.38
C SER A 20 19.63 -16.32 11.38
N PRO A 21 19.53 -17.09 12.47
CA PRO A 21 18.48 -18.11 12.62
C PRO A 21 17.05 -17.53 12.53
N ASP A 22 16.89 -16.23 12.83
CA ASP A 22 15.61 -15.53 12.71
C ASP A 22 15.28 -15.08 11.28
N ARG A 23 16.17 -15.36 10.32
CA ARG A 23 15.93 -14.97 8.94
C ARG A 23 15.05 -15.99 8.22
N VAL A 24 13.96 -15.47 7.63
CA VAL A 24 13.03 -16.26 6.82
C VAL A 24 13.00 -15.74 5.38
N ALA A 25 12.48 -16.54 4.46
CA ALA A 25 12.21 -16.09 3.10
C ALA A 25 11.05 -15.07 3.12
N PRO A 26 11.21 -13.90 2.49
CA PRO A 26 10.11 -12.94 2.36
C PRO A 26 8.93 -13.52 1.58
N LEU A 27 7.71 -13.15 1.98
CA LEU A 27 6.49 -13.60 1.32
C LEU A 27 6.26 -12.91 -0.05
N CYS A 28 6.81 -11.69 -0.21
CA CYS A 28 6.59 -10.85 -1.39
C CYS A 28 7.82 -10.87 -2.30
N ARG A 29 7.64 -11.16 -3.60
CA ARG A 29 8.73 -11.10 -4.60
C ARG A 29 9.32 -9.71 -4.78
N HIS A 30 8.58 -8.65 -4.45
CA HIS A 30 9.04 -7.26 -4.54
C HIS A 30 9.85 -6.82 -3.32
N PHE A 31 10.01 -7.68 -2.30
CA PHE A 31 10.81 -7.37 -1.12
C PHE A 31 12.25 -7.01 -1.50
N GLY A 32 12.81 -5.99 -0.87
CA GLY A 32 14.14 -5.47 -1.19
C GLY A 32 14.18 -4.47 -2.35
N THR A 33 13.18 -4.48 -3.25
CA THR A 33 13.05 -3.49 -4.32
C THR A 33 11.96 -2.46 -3.99
N CYS A 34 10.77 -2.92 -3.62
CA CYS A 34 9.70 -2.08 -3.10
C CYS A 34 10.06 -1.53 -1.72
N GLY A 35 9.88 -0.22 -1.51
CA GLY A 35 10.27 0.46 -0.28
C GLY A 35 9.25 0.36 0.86
N THR A 36 8.11 -0.31 0.66
CA THR A 36 7.01 -0.31 1.63
C THR A 36 7.27 -1.24 2.81
N CYS A 37 7.87 -2.41 2.58
CA CYS A 37 8.15 -3.42 3.60
C CYS A 37 9.65 -3.49 3.88
N ALA A 38 10.03 -3.41 5.17
CA ALA A 38 11.44 -3.37 5.57
C ALA A 38 11.92 -4.68 6.24
N LEU A 39 11.03 -5.45 6.84
CA LEU A 39 11.39 -6.55 7.74
C LEU A 39 10.67 -7.88 7.45
N GLU A 40 10.17 -8.11 6.23
CA GLU A 40 9.55 -9.39 5.86
C GLU A 40 10.50 -10.59 5.93
N HIS A 41 11.81 -10.34 5.97
CA HIS A 41 12.84 -11.37 6.13
C HIS A 41 13.10 -11.76 7.59
N LEU A 42 12.40 -11.15 8.55
CA LEU A 42 12.51 -11.47 9.97
C LEU A 42 11.38 -12.40 10.39
N ALA A 43 11.71 -13.45 11.14
CA ALA A 43 10.73 -14.39 11.67
C ALA A 43 9.63 -13.65 12.46
N PRO A 44 8.35 -14.05 12.33
CA PRO A 44 7.24 -13.32 12.95
C PRO A 44 7.37 -13.14 14.46
N GLU A 45 7.88 -14.14 15.17
CA GLU A 45 8.11 -14.08 16.63
C GLU A 45 9.16 -13.03 16.97
N SER A 46 10.31 -13.08 16.30
CA SER A 46 11.43 -12.14 16.49
C SER A 46 11.02 -10.73 16.12
N TYR A 47 10.19 -10.57 15.06
CA TYR A 47 9.63 -9.28 14.69
C TYR A 47 8.71 -8.68 15.75
N ARG A 48 7.83 -9.52 16.36
CA ARG A 48 6.91 -9.08 17.42
C ARG A 48 7.69 -8.72 18.69
N ALA A 49 8.64 -9.57 19.10
CA ALA A 49 9.50 -9.28 20.24
C ALA A 49 10.25 -7.97 20.07
N TRP A 50 10.92 -7.79 18.93
CA TRP A 50 11.65 -6.57 18.63
C TRP A 50 10.76 -5.31 18.65
N LYS A 51 9.55 -5.36 18.07
CA LYS A 51 8.63 -4.21 18.12
C LYS A 51 8.16 -3.87 19.52
N ARG A 52 7.89 -4.89 20.35
CA ARG A 52 7.54 -4.69 21.76
C ARG A 52 8.70 -4.04 22.52
N ASP A 53 9.91 -4.53 22.30
CA ASP A 53 11.12 -4.05 22.98
C ASP A 53 11.44 -2.58 22.62
N LEU A 54 11.07 -2.10 21.44
CA LEU A 54 11.16 -0.67 21.10
C LEU A 54 10.33 0.19 22.07
N VAL A 55 9.11 -0.25 22.42
CA VAL A 55 8.24 0.47 23.34
C VAL A 55 8.79 0.38 24.77
N VAL A 56 9.18 -0.80 25.21
CA VAL A 56 9.79 -1.03 26.53
C VAL A 56 11.04 -0.15 26.71
N THR A 57 11.92 -0.14 25.72
CA THR A 57 13.13 0.66 25.73
C THR A 57 12.82 2.16 25.75
N ALA A 58 11.85 2.62 24.96
CA ALA A 58 11.45 4.03 24.96
C ALA A 58 10.88 4.49 26.31
N PHE A 59 10.13 3.62 26.99
CA PHE A 59 9.64 3.89 28.35
C PHE A 59 10.79 3.96 29.35
N ALA A 60 11.69 2.97 29.34
CA ALA A 60 12.85 2.92 30.24
C ALA A 60 13.75 4.15 30.10
N GLN A 61 13.99 4.64 28.87
CA GLN A 61 14.75 5.86 28.58
C GLN A 61 14.11 7.13 29.16
N ARG A 62 12.83 7.10 29.48
CA ARG A 62 12.09 8.21 30.09
C ARG A 62 11.78 7.99 31.58
N GLY A 63 12.34 6.92 32.19
CA GLY A 63 12.08 6.55 33.59
C GLY A 63 10.62 6.12 33.84
N ILE A 64 9.92 5.66 32.80
CA ILE A 64 8.54 5.18 32.92
C ILE A 64 8.58 3.68 33.17
N GLU A 65 8.09 3.26 34.31
CA GLU A 65 7.85 1.87 34.66
C GLU A 65 6.38 1.53 34.45
N ALA A 66 6.07 0.96 33.27
CA ALA A 66 4.72 0.53 32.94
C ALA A 66 4.75 -0.84 32.23
N PRO A 67 3.76 -1.69 32.48
CA PRO A 67 3.64 -2.95 31.75
C PRO A 67 3.36 -2.67 30.27
N VAL A 68 4.02 -3.43 29.40
CA VAL A 68 3.77 -3.39 27.94
C VAL A 68 3.22 -4.75 27.54
N ASP A 69 2.02 -4.77 27.06
CA ASP A 69 1.35 -5.98 26.60
C ASP A 69 2.02 -6.60 25.36
N PRO A 70 1.80 -7.89 25.08
CA PRO A 70 2.19 -8.51 23.84
C PRO A 70 1.57 -7.78 22.62
N ILE A 71 2.30 -7.80 21.49
CA ILE A 71 1.79 -7.21 20.24
C ILE A 71 0.61 -8.03 19.72
N VAL A 72 -0.50 -7.35 19.43
CA VAL A 72 -1.59 -7.90 18.62
C VAL A 72 -1.13 -7.96 17.18
N ALA A 73 -0.91 -9.17 16.67
CA ALA A 73 -0.44 -9.39 15.31
C ALA A 73 -1.61 -9.58 14.35
N LEU A 74 -1.54 -8.91 13.19
CA LEU A 74 -2.46 -9.13 12.09
C LEU A 74 -1.82 -10.08 11.06
N ALA A 75 -2.63 -10.94 10.46
CA ALA A 75 -2.19 -11.83 9.40
C ALA A 75 -1.80 -11.06 8.13
N PRO A 76 -0.90 -11.59 7.28
CA PRO A 76 -0.72 -11.10 5.92
C PRO A 76 -2.06 -11.07 5.16
N GLY A 77 -2.18 -10.19 4.17
CA GLY A 77 -3.40 -10.08 3.36
C GLY A 77 -4.59 -9.41 4.05
N THR A 78 -4.37 -8.67 5.14
CA THR A 78 -5.45 -8.01 5.90
C THR A 78 -5.51 -6.50 5.72
N ARG A 79 -4.48 -5.88 5.12
CA ARG A 79 -4.46 -4.43 4.92
C ARG A 79 -5.49 -4.00 3.88
N ARG A 80 -6.48 -3.26 4.31
CA ARG A 80 -7.62 -2.79 3.51
C ARG A 80 -7.38 -1.48 2.77
N ARG A 81 -6.28 -0.80 3.01
CA ARG A 81 -5.96 0.50 2.40
C ARG A 81 -4.57 0.51 1.78
N ALA A 82 -4.49 0.97 0.54
CA ALA A 82 -3.23 1.23 -0.16
C ALA A 82 -3.20 2.63 -0.75
N ILE A 83 -2.01 3.22 -0.81
CA ILE A 83 -1.73 4.44 -1.56
C ILE A 83 -0.64 4.08 -2.57
N PHE A 84 -1.04 3.89 -3.82
CA PHE A 84 -0.11 3.65 -4.89
C PHE A 84 0.36 4.96 -5.53
N SER A 85 1.59 4.97 -5.97
CA SER A 85 2.05 5.95 -6.96
C SER A 85 1.78 5.40 -8.35
N ALA A 86 1.31 6.26 -9.25
CA ALA A 86 1.04 5.87 -10.62
C ALA A 86 1.63 6.89 -11.59
N LEU A 87 2.11 6.40 -12.73
CA LEU A 87 2.65 7.22 -13.81
C LEU A 87 2.16 6.67 -15.14
N ARG A 88 1.45 7.51 -15.91
CA ARG A 88 1.02 7.12 -17.26
C ARG A 88 2.23 6.94 -18.18
N SER A 89 2.33 5.77 -18.83
CA SER A 89 3.40 5.37 -19.73
C SER A 89 2.81 4.70 -20.97
N GLY A 90 2.95 5.32 -22.13
CA GLY A 90 2.33 4.82 -23.35
C GLY A 90 0.80 4.72 -23.20
N ASN A 91 0.24 3.55 -23.52
CA ASN A 91 -1.19 3.26 -23.42
C ASN A 91 -1.60 2.73 -22.04
N GLY A 92 -0.66 2.56 -21.11
CA GLY A 92 -0.90 2.04 -19.76
C GLY A 92 -0.43 3.00 -18.66
N ALA A 93 -0.35 2.49 -17.45
CA ALA A 93 0.29 3.19 -16.34
C ALA A 93 1.14 2.21 -15.51
N LEU A 94 2.29 2.70 -15.05
CA LEU A 94 2.99 2.08 -13.93
C LEU A 94 2.15 2.34 -12.67
N LEU A 95 1.81 1.30 -11.93
CA LEU A 95 1.11 1.38 -10.66
C LEU A 95 1.89 0.60 -9.61
N GLY A 96 2.29 1.24 -8.52
CA GLY A 96 3.08 0.56 -7.51
C GLY A 96 3.49 1.47 -6.36
N PHE A 97 4.58 1.11 -5.71
CA PHE A 97 5.12 1.87 -4.59
C PHE A 97 6.52 2.38 -4.95
N HIS A 98 6.98 3.42 -4.26
CA HIS A 98 8.33 3.90 -4.44
C HIS A 98 9.36 2.89 -3.93
N ARG A 99 10.50 2.81 -4.62
CA ARG A 99 11.70 2.20 -4.07
C ARG A 99 12.11 2.96 -2.81
N ARG A 100 12.75 2.27 -1.89
CA ARG A 100 13.23 2.91 -0.64
C ARG A 100 14.15 4.09 -0.97
N GLN A 101 13.86 5.26 -0.39
CA GLN A 101 14.60 6.52 -0.56
C GLN A 101 14.79 6.94 -2.04
N SER A 102 13.76 6.75 -2.85
CA SER A 102 13.78 7.06 -4.27
C SER A 102 12.38 7.40 -4.78
N ASP A 103 12.31 8.21 -5.84
CA ASP A 103 11.06 8.53 -6.54
C ASP A 103 10.73 7.49 -7.64
N THR A 104 11.56 6.45 -7.78
CA THR A 104 11.32 5.39 -8.77
C THR A 104 10.14 4.53 -8.34
N ILE A 105 9.12 4.43 -9.17
CA ILE A 105 7.97 3.55 -8.95
C ILE A 105 8.38 2.11 -9.28
N VAL A 106 8.19 1.21 -8.34
CA VAL A 106 8.28 -0.24 -8.53
C VAL A 106 6.88 -0.74 -8.84
N PRO A 107 6.60 -1.15 -10.09
CA PRO A 107 5.30 -1.72 -10.43
C PRO A 107 5.04 -2.98 -9.60
N VAL A 108 3.84 -3.11 -9.07
CA VAL A 108 3.47 -4.28 -8.25
C VAL A 108 2.39 -5.10 -8.95
N SER A 109 2.63 -6.40 -9.09
CA SER A 109 1.69 -7.39 -9.59
C SER A 109 1.10 -8.25 -8.49
N GLU A 110 1.66 -8.14 -7.29
CA GLU A 110 1.22 -8.82 -6.07
C GLU A 110 1.58 -7.98 -4.85
N CYS A 111 0.93 -8.24 -3.73
CA CYS A 111 1.31 -7.65 -2.44
C CYS A 111 0.81 -8.55 -1.32
N ALA A 112 1.73 -9.14 -0.56
CA ALA A 112 1.41 -10.09 0.50
C ALA A 112 0.65 -9.46 1.68
N VAL A 113 0.72 -8.14 1.86
CA VAL A 113 0.07 -7.46 2.99
C VAL A 113 -1.32 -6.92 2.68
N LEU A 114 -1.63 -6.68 1.39
CA LEU A 114 -2.94 -6.15 0.98
C LEU A 114 -4.00 -7.25 0.92
N VAL A 115 -5.25 -6.87 1.21
CA VAL A 115 -6.39 -7.80 1.04
C VAL A 115 -6.50 -8.26 -0.43
N PRO A 116 -6.90 -9.53 -0.66
CA PRO A 116 -7.02 -10.09 -2.01
C PRO A 116 -7.93 -9.27 -2.94
N ALA A 117 -8.93 -8.57 -2.40
CA ALA A 117 -9.82 -7.73 -3.18
C ALA A 117 -9.07 -6.61 -3.94
N ILE A 118 -8.06 -5.99 -3.32
CA ILE A 118 -7.21 -4.98 -3.97
C ILE A 118 -6.26 -5.66 -4.95
N VAL A 119 -5.58 -6.72 -4.53
CA VAL A 119 -4.55 -7.40 -5.34
C VAL A 119 -5.11 -7.91 -6.67
N ARG A 120 -6.31 -8.53 -6.65
CA ARG A 120 -6.98 -9.02 -7.87
C ARG A 120 -7.36 -7.92 -8.87
N LYS A 121 -7.35 -6.65 -8.46
CA LYS A 121 -7.76 -5.50 -9.30
C LYS A 121 -6.59 -4.58 -9.67
N LEU A 122 -5.34 -4.97 -9.42
CA LEU A 122 -4.17 -4.14 -9.73
C LEU A 122 -4.13 -3.71 -11.21
N ASP A 123 -4.43 -4.62 -12.15
CA ASP A 123 -4.45 -4.30 -13.58
C ASP A 123 -5.57 -3.31 -13.94
N ALA A 124 -6.76 -3.48 -13.35
CA ALA A 124 -7.86 -2.55 -13.52
C ALA A 124 -7.54 -1.17 -12.92
N LEU A 125 -6.91 -1.13 -11.76
CA LEU A 125 -6.44 0.11 -11.13
C LEU A 125 -5.37 0.81 -11.98
N ALA A 126 -4.45 0.06 -12.59
CA ALA A 126 -3.48 0.61 -13.53
C ALA A 126 -4.16 1.17 -14.79
N SER A 127 -5.20 0.49 -15.29
CA SER A 127 -5.99 0.98 -16.43
C SER A 127 -6.77 2.25 -16.09
N ILE A 128 -7.38 2.33 -14.91
CA ILE A 128 -8.04 3.53 -14.39
C ILE A 128 -7.02 4.69 -14.30
N ALA A 129 -5.84 4.43 -13.73
CA ALA A 129 -4.78 5.43 -13.63
C ALA A 129 -4.30 5.92 -15.00
N ALA A 130 -4.17 5.02 -16.00
CA ALA A 130 -3.79 5.39 -17.37
C ALA A 130 -4.79 6.31 -18.03
N LEU A 131 -6.09 6.15 -17.75
CA LEU A 131 -7.15 7.03 -18.25
C LEU A 131 -7.20 8.37 -17.52
N ALA A 132 -7.04 8.34 -16.19
CA ALA A 132 -7.23 9.51 -15.34
C ALA A 132 -6.01 10.45 -15.30
N LEU A 133 -4.78 9.92 -15.44
CA LEU A 133 -3.57 10.72 -15.25
C LEU A 133 -3.11 11.39 -16.55
N PRO A 134 -2.61 12.63 -16.46
CA PRO A 134 -1.94 13.27 -17.59
C PRO A 134 -0.62 12.56 -17.91
N PRO A 135 -0.13 12.62 -19.17
CA PRO A 135 1.16 12.02 -19.53
C PRO A 135 2.32 12.62 -18.73
N ARG A 136 3.27 11.77 -18.35
CA ARG A 136 4.54 12.16 -17.69
C ARG A 136 4.40 12.87 -16.33
N LYS A 137 3.22 12.93 -15.76
CA LYS A 137 3.03 13.44 -14.39
C LYS A 137 2.62 12.32 -13.48
N PRO A 138 3.34 12.11 -12.35
CA PRO A 138 2.95 11.11 -11.38
C PRO A 138 1.64 11.54 -10.69
N GLY A 139 0.82 10.55 -10.37
CA GLY A 139 -0.38 10.71 -9.56
C GLY A 139 -0.40 9.71 -8.43
N ARG A 140 -1.37 9.87 -7.56
CA ARG A 140 -1.60 8.99 -6.41
C ARG A 140 -2.95 8.31 -6.55
N VAL A 141 -2.96 7.00 -6.36
CA VAL A 141 -4.16 6.17 -6.37
C VAL A 141 -4.36 5.60 -4.99
N THR A 142 -5.29 6.17 -4.22
CA THR A 142 -5.70 5.62 -2.92
C THR A 142 -6.83 4.64 -3.15
N VAL A 143 -6.68 3.44 -2.58
CA VAL A 143 -7.69 2.39 -2.66
C VAL A 143 -8.05 1.95 -1.26
N ILE A 144 -9.35 1.90 -0.96
CA ILE A 144 -9.90 1.33 0.28
C ILE A 144 -10.78 0.14 -0.12
N ALA A 145 -10.52 -1.03 0.47
CA ALA A 145 -11.41 -2.18 0.35
C ALA A 145 -12.55 -2.03 1.37
N ALA A 146 -13.63 -1.44 0.95
CA ALA A 146 -14.90 -1.43 1.70
C ALA A 146 -15.57 -2.82 1.61
N ASP A 147 -16.55 -3.11 2.47
CA ASP A 147 -17.19 -4.42 2.51
C ASP A 147 -18.04 -4.67 1.25
N ASN A 148 -18.47 -3.60 0.62
CA ASN A 148 -19.31 -3.62 -0.58
C ASN A 148 -18.58 -3.20 -1.86
N GLY A 149 -17.23 -3.13 -1.87
CA GLY A 149 -16.42 -2.87 -3.05
C GLY A 149 -15.26 -1.92 -2.81
N LEU A 150 -14.44 -1.70 -3.83
CA LEU A 150 -13.29 -0.81 -3.76
C LEU A 150 -13.71 0.65 -3.91
N ASP A 151 -13.26 1.48 -2.98
CA ASP A 151 -13.31 2.93 -3.06
C ASP A 151 -11.96 3.44 -3.59
N VAL A 152 -11.98 4.07 -4.75
CA VAL A 152 -10.76 4.52 -5.46
C VAL A 152 -10.76 6.04 -5.55
N ALA A 153 -9.69 6.66 -5.07
CA ALA A 153 -9.49 8.09 -5.19
C ALA A 153 -8.16 8.40 -5.87
N ILE A 154 -8.20 9.15 -6.96
CA ILE A 154 -7.02 9.59 -7.72
C ILE A 154 -6.76 11.05 -7.44
N VAL A 155 -5.49 11.38 -7.19
CA VAL A 155 -5.01 12.76 -7.03
C VAL A 155 -3.92 13.01 -8.06
N GLY A 156 -3.96 14.18 -8.69
CA GLY A 156 -3.10 14.56 -9.80
C GLY A 156 -3.65 14.15 -11.16
N GLY A 157 -4.97 14.01 -11.27
CA GLY A 157 -5.67 13.67 -12.49
C GLY A 157 -5.60 14.77 -13.57
N ALA A 158 -5.89 14.41 -14.81
CA ALA A 158 -6.16 15.36 -15.86
C ALA A 158 -7.57 15.96 -15.66
N LYS A 159 -7.80 17.18 -16.16
CA LYS A 159 -9.14 17.74 -16.18
C LYS A 159 -10.07 16.80 -16.95
N PRO A 160 -11.16 16.31 -16.33
CA PRO A 160 -12.04 15.35 -16.99
C PRO A 160 -12.69 15.95 -18.24
N ASP A 161 -12.58 15.25 -19.36
CA ASP A 161 -13.37 15.46 -20.57
C ASP A 161 -14.43 14.36 -20.70
N ARG A 162 -15.36 14.54 -21.63
CA ARG A 162 -16.46 13.60 -21.87
C ARG A 162 -15.93 12.17 -22.14
N ARG A 163 -14.89 12.05 -22.98
CA ARG A 163 -14.31 10.76 -23.35
C ARG A 163 -13.72 10.03 -22.14
N MET A 164 -13.00 10.76 -21.29
CA MET A 164 -12.43 10.22 -20.06
C MET A 164 -13.54 9.78 -19.09
N LEU A 165 -14.59 10.60 -18.91
CA LEU A 165 -15.72 10.28 -18.05
C LEU A 165 -16.45 9.01 -18.50
N GLU A 166 -16.72 8.88 -19.83
CA GLU A 166 -17.33 7.69 -20.41
C GLU A 166 -16.45 6.45 -20.24
N ALA A 167 -15.13 6.56 -20.44
CA ALA A 167 -14.20 5.45 -20.30
C ALA A 167 -14.04 5.00 -18.83
N LEU A 168 -13.92 5.93 -17.89
CA LEU A 168 -13.83 5.65 -16.46
C LEU A 168 -15.17 5.15 -15.88
N GLY A 169 -16.29 5.70 -16.36
CA GLY A 169 -17.63 5.30 -15.92
C GLY A 169 -17.93 3.82 -16.17
N ARG A 170 -17.33 3.20 -17.18
CA ARG A 170 -17.50 1.77 -17.49
C ARG A 170 -17.02 0.85 -16.35
N PHE A 171 -16.05 1.30 -15.54
CA PHE A 171 -15.61 0.55 -14.36
C PHE A 171 -16.69 0.45 -13.29
N GLY A 172 -17.67 1.35 -13.28
CA GLY A 172 -18.81 1.29 -12.38
C GLY A 172 -19.72 0.08 -12.58
N ALA A 173 -19.66 -0.57 -13.76
CA ALA A 173 -20.35 -1.83 -14.02
C ALA A 173 -19.68 -3.06 -13.39
N ASP A 174 -18.39 -2.97 -13.03
CA ASP A 174 -17.69 -4.04 -12.33
C ASP A 174 -18.07 -4.01 -10.83
N PRO A 175 -18.70 -5.08 -10.30
CA PRO A 175 -19.15 -5.11 -8.92
C PRO A 175 -18.00 -5.01 -7.88
N ALA A 176 -16.76 -5.14 -8.31
CA ALA A 176 -15.61 -4.93 -7.44
C ALA A 176 -15.38 -3.46 -7.06
N PHE A 177 -15.91 -2.49 -7.83
CA PHE A 177 -15.74 -1.07 -7.56
C PHE A 177 -17.02 -0.47 -6.98
N ALA A 178 -16.90 0.21 -5.85
CA ALA A 178 -18.02 0.93 -5.22
C ALA A 178 -18.06 2.40 -5.66
N ARG A 179 -16.90 3.07 -5.69
CA ARG A 179 -16.77 4.48 -6.04
C ARG A 179 -15.43 4.77 -6.71
N LEU A 180 -15.42 5.76 -7.61
CA LEU A 180 -14.21 6.36 -8.17
C LEU A 180 -14.30 7.88 -8.11
N THR A 181 -13.26 8.52 -7.60
CA THR A 181 -13.11 9.98 -7.63
C THR A 181 -11.77 10.38 -8.26
N VAL A 182 -11.73 11.52 -8.92
CA VAL A 182 -10.52 12.14 -9.48
C VAL A 182 -10.46 13.58 -9.00
N ASP A 183 -9.40 13.94 -8.29
CA ASP A 183 -9.20 15.26 -7.66
C ASP A 183 -10.44 15.76 -6.89
N GLY A 184 -11.07 14.84 -6.15
CA GLY A 184 -12.26 15.11 -5.35
C GLY A 184 -13.58 15.12 -6.13
N SER A 185 -13.54 15.10 -7.47
CA SER A 185 -14.75 15.00 -8.30
C SER A 185 -15.17 13.53 -8.43
N GLU A 186 -16.42 13.24 -8.15
CA GLU A 186 -16.98 11.91 -8.33
C GLU A 186 -17.15 11.59 -9.82
N ILE A 187 -16.55 10.45 -10.24
CA ILE A 187 -16.70 9.93 -11.60
C ILE A 187 -17.90 8.96 -11.63
N PHE A 188 -17.97 8.07 -10.66
CA PHE A 188 -19.14 7.26 -10.39
C PHE A 188 -19.18 6.82 -8.93
N GLN A 189 -20.39 6.55 -8.44
CA GLN A 189 -20.66 5.86 -7.20
C GLN A 189 -21.78 4.83 -7.43
N ALA A 190 -21.37 3.59 -7.72
CA ALA A 190 -22.31 2.48 -7.86
C ALA A 190 -22.91 2.08 -6.50
N ARG A 191 -22.13 2.19 -5.43
CA ARG A 191 -22.53 1.98 -4.04
C ARG A 191 -21.79 2.95 -3.13
N ARG A 192 -22.41 3.40 -2.05
CA ARG A 192 -21.71 4.15 -1.01
C ARG A 192 -20.75 3.20 -0.29
N PRO A 193 -19.42 3.44 -0.31
CA PRO A 193 -18.47 2.57 0.37
C PRO A 193 -18.81 2.46 1.86
N GLU A 194 -18.85 1.23 2.38
CA GLU A 194 -19.25 0.93 3.75
C GLU A 194 -18.29 -0.07 4.38
N ILE A 195 -17.95 0.16 5.65
CA ILE A 195 -17.11 -0.72 6.47
C ILE A 195 -17.82 -0.95 7.77
N ALA A 196 -18.15 -2.19 8.07
CA ALA A 196 -18.74 -2.58 9.35
C ALA A 196 -17.64 -2.73 10.41
N VAL A 197 -17.82 -2.06 11.55
CA VAL A 197 -16.96 -2.18 12.73
C VAL A 197 -17.85 -2.30 13.96
N ASP A 198 -17.76 -3.41 14.66
CA ASP A 198 -18.53 -3.68 15.90
C ASP A 198 -20.02 -3.39 15.79
N GLY A 199 -20.63 -3.74 14.65
CA GLY A 199 -22.04 -3.52 14.36
C GLY A 199 -22.41 -2.11 13.90
N ALA A 200 -21.46 -1.18 13.85
CA ALA A 200 -21.64 0.14 13.27
C ALA A 200 -21.18 0.19 11.81
N ALA A 201 -21.91 0.94 10.96
CA ALA A 201 -21.51 1.20 9.59
C ALA A 201 -20.70 2.49 9.49
N LEU A 202 -19.47 2.38 9.02
CA LEU A 202 -18.57 3.50 8.72
C LEU A 202 -18.55 3.77 7.22
N TYR A 203 -18.64 5.03 6.84
CA TYR A 203 -18.63 5.49 5.45
C TYR A 203 -17.35 6.32 5.20
N PRO A 204 -16.30 5.72 4.63
CA PRO A 204 -15.05 6.44 4.40
C PRO A 204 -15.25 7.59 3.41
N THR A 205 -14.61 8.73 3.67
CA THR A 205 -14.47 9.79 2.68
C THR A 205 -13.53 9.32 1.56
N ALA A 206 -13.73 9.82 0.33
CA ALA A 206 -12.89 9.45 -0.80
C ALA A 206 -11.40 9.78 -0.53
N GLY A 207 -10.54 8.79 -0.66
CA GLY A 207 -9.12 8.91 -0.36
C GLY A 207 -8.78 9.14 1.12
N GLY A 208 -9.76 9.04 2.02
CA GLY A 208 -9.62 9.27 3.45
C GLY A 208 -8.64 8.31 4.14
N PHE A 209 -8.32 8.63 5.38
CA PHE A 209 -7.52 7.76 6.23
C PHE A 209 -8.40 6.64 6.79
N LEU A 210 -7.89 5.43 6.76
CA LEU A 210 -8.46 4.27 7.43
C LEU A 210 -7.35 3.57 8.19
N GLN A 211 -7.51 3.47 9.49
CA GLN A 211 -6.69 2.62 10.33
C GLN A 211 -7.28 1.21 10.25
N ALA A 212 -6.48 0.24 9.85
CA ALA A 212 -6.87 -1.17 9.82
C ALA A 212 -6.35 -1.86 11.07
#